data_b0364c724647401d02ae3f6ea1347243
#
_entry.id   b0364c724647401d02ae3f6ea1347243
#
_cell.length_a   1.000
_cell.length_b   1.000
_cell.length_c   1.000
_cell.angle_alpha   90.00
_cell.angle_beta   90.00
_cell.angle_gamma   90.00
#
_symmetry.space_group_name_H-M   'P 1'
#
loop_
_entity.id
_entity.type
_entity.pdbx_description
1 polymer ?
#
loop_
_entity_poly.entity_id
_entity_poly.type
_entity_poly.pdbx_seq_one_letter_code
_entity_poly.pdbx_strand_id
1 'polypeptide(L)'
;MPKQHGSNSVRGALKTPAAERNKGPILEVLTGVLPAAGTVLEIASGTGQHVVHFATALPQLHWQPSDPDAELRESVRRHTAASELANIGLPLDLDVFTQPWPVSQADAVVAINM
;
A
#
# COMPACT_ATOMS: atom_id res chain seq x y z
N MET A 1 -4.15 21.24 -12.45
CA MET A 1 -4.65 20.63 -12.42
C MET A 1 -5.49 20.29 -12.01
N PRO A 2 -5.59 20.12 -12.19
CA PRO A 2 -6.37 19.77 -11.82
C PRO A 2 -6.78 18.98 -11.30
N LYS A 3 -7.02 18.85 -11.04
CA LYS A 3 -7.33 18.17 -10.49
C LYS A 3 -7.88 17.32 -10.45
N GLN A 4 -7.97 16.95 -10.35
CA GLN A 4 -8.48 16.16 -10.23
C GLN A 4 -9.10 15.68 -9.87
N HIS A 5 -9.36 15.44 -9.79
CA HIS A 5 -10.09 14.99 -9.56
C HIS A 5 -10.77 14.24 -9.30
N GLY A 6 -10.82 14.45 -9.01
CA GLY A 6 -11.31 13.64 -8.48
C GLY A 6 -12.06 12.74 -8.76
N SER A 7 -12.43 12.86 -9.24
CA SER A 7 -13.22 12.02 -9.51
C SER A 7 -13.02 10.94 -9.08
N ASN A 8 -12.57 11.08 -8.66
CA ASN A 8 -12.40 9.97 -8.51
C ASN A 8 -13.21 9.21 -7.69
N SER A 9 -13.19 8.21 -7.86
CA SER A 9 -14.02 7.24 -7.24
C SER A 9 -13.68 7.02 -5.79
N VAL A 10 -12.55 7.45 -5.34
CA VAL A 10 -12.11 7.27 -3.96
C VAL A 10 -12.05 8.62 -3.28
N ARG A 11 -13.08 8.88 -2.47
CA ARG A 11 -13.21 10.15 -1.81
C ARG A 11 -12.19 10.34 -0.72
N GLY A 12 -11.44 11.40 -0.79
CA GLY A 12 -10.44 11.71 0.21
C GLY A 12 -9.15 10.95 0.09
N ALA A 13 -9.02 10.05 -0.86
CA ALA A 13 -7.78 9.34 -1.11
C ALA A 13 -6.96 10.10 -2.14
N LEU A 14 -5.64 10.06 -1.98
CA LEU A 14 -4.71 10.75 -2.88
C LEU A 14 -4.27 9.81 -4.00
N LYS A 15 -3.95 10.37 -5.15
CA LYS A 15 -3.41 9.63 -6.29
C LYS A 15 -2.26 10.41 -6.90
N THR A 16 -1.27 9.70 -7.40
CA THR A 16 -0.17 10.31 -8.14
C THR A 16 -0.06 9.66 -9.51
N PRO A 17 0.27 10.45 -10.56
CA PRO A 17 0.44 9.86 -11.89
C PRO A 17 1.57 8.85 -11.96
N ALA A 18 2.65 9.08 -11.22
CA ALA A 18 3.78 8.15 -11.22
C ALA A 18 3.36 6.79 -10.67
N ALA A 19 2.60 6.77 -9.56
CA ALA A 19 2.14 5.51 -8.99
C ALA A 19 1.19 4.80 -9.95
N GLU A 20 0.31 5.53 -10.63
CA GLU A 20 -0.61 4.93 -11.58
C GLU A 20 0.12 4.30 -12.75
N ARG A 21 1.21 4.91 -13.22
CA ARG A 21 2.00 4.36 -14.32
C ARG A 21 2.78 3.12 -13.91
N ASN A 22 3.26 3.08 -12.66
CA ASN A 22 4.22 2.08 -12.22
C ASN A 22 3.59 0.82 -11.62
N LYS A 23 2.34 0.89 -11.17
CA LYS A 23 1.78 -0.22 -10.38
C LYS A 23 1.69 -1.53 -11.17
N GLY A 24 1.41 -1.47 -12.46
CA GLY A 24 1.34 -2.68 -13.29
C GLY A 24 2.69 -3.36 -13.46
N PRO A 25 3.73 -2.63 -13.94
CA PRO A 25 5.07 -3.22 -14.05
C PRO A 25 5.63 -3.71 -12.72
N ILE A 26 5.38 -2.98 -11.63
CA ILE A 26 5.83 -3.41 -10.31
C ILE A 26 5.13 -4.69 -9.90
N LEU A 27 3.83 -4.80 -10.16
CA LEU A 27 3.09 -6.02 -9.83
C LEU A 27 3.67 -7.23 -10.54
N GLU A 28 4.09 -7.09 -11.80
CA GLU A 28 4.70 -8.21 -12.53
C GLU A 28 5.94 -8.72 -11.81
N VAL A 29 6.79 -7.80 -11.33
CA VAL A 29 7.99 -8.20 -10.59
C VAL A 29 7.61 -8.88 -9.28
N LEU A 30 6.67 -8.30 -8.53
CA LEU A 30 6.26 -8.84 -7.23
C LEU A 30 5.67 -10.23 -7.37
N THR A 31 4.89 -10.49 -8.41
CA THR A 31 4.29 -11.79 -8.64
C THR A 31 5.36 -12.87 -8.76
N GLY A 32 6.52 -12.52 -9.30
CA GLY A 32 7.61 -13.49 -9.48
C GLY A 32 8.46 -13.70 -8.23
N VAL A 33 8.44 -12.78 -7.25
CA VAL A 33 9.36 -12.85 -6.11
C VAL A 33 8.69 -13.02 -4.76
N LEU A 34 7.40 -12.68 -4.62
CA LEU A 34 6.72 -12.80 -3.34
C LEU A 34 6.33 -14.24 -3.04
N PRO A 35 6.21 -14.60 -1.76
CA PRO A 35 5.76 -15.96 -1.39
C PRO A 35 4.32 -16.18 -1.84
N ALA A 36 3.92 -17.47 -1.91
CA ALA A 36 2.58 -17.84 -2.34
C ALA A 36 1.52 -17.46 -1.32
N ALA A 37 1.90 -17.32 -0.05
CA ALA A 37 0.97 -16.99 1.04
C ALA A 37 1.75 -16.32 2.14
N GLY A 38 1.04 -15.65 3.07
CA GLY A 38 1.66 -15.02 4.23
C GLY A 38 1.37 -13.53 4.27
N THR A 39 2.13 -12.81 5.08
CA THR A 39 1.98 -11.38 5.31
C THR A 39 3.12 -10.61 4.66
N VAL A 40 2.78 -9.58 3.91
CA VAL A 40 3.74 -8.68 3.28
C VAL A 40 3.65 -7.33 3.98
N LEU A 41 4.76 -6.89 4.55
CA LEU A 41 4.86 -5.55 5.11
C LEU A 41 5.27 -4.58 4.01
N GLU A 42 4.45 -3.58 3.75
CA GLU A 42 4.80 -2.52 2.80
C GLU A 42 5.28 -1.31 3.58
N ILE A 43 6.50 -0.88 3.31
CA ILE A 43 7.10 0.29 3.93
C ILE A 43 6.88 1.48 3.03
N ALA A 44 6.56 2.62 3.63
CA ALA A 44 6.32 3.87 2.90
C ALA A 44 5.21 3.68 1.87
N SER A 45 4.06 3.24 2.34
CA SER A 45 2.91 2.93 1.48
C SER A 45 2.39 4.14 0.70
N GLY A 46 2.73 5.34 1.13
CA GLY A 46 2.35 6.56 0.45
C GLY A 46 0.84 6.72 0.41
N THR A 47 0.31 6.97 -0.77
CA THR A 47 -1.12 7.23 -0.93
C THR A 47 -2.00 6.00 -0.79
N GLY A 48 -1.43 4.80 -0.93
CA GLY A 48 -2.20 3.55 -0.85
C GLY A 48 -2.59 2.96 -2.19
N GLN A 49 -2.20 3.61 -3.29
CA GLN A 49 -2.55 3.11 -4.63
C GLN A 49 -1.93 1.75 -4.92
N HIS A 50 -0.66 1.58 -4.54
CA HIS A 50 0.05 0.33 -4.81
C HIS A 50 -0.52 -0.82 -3.99
N VAL A 51 -0.73 -0.62 -2.68
CA VAL A 51 -1.16 -1.73 -1.83
C VAL A 51 -2.54 -2.24 -2.24
N VAL A 52 -3.45 -1.35 -2.63
CA VAL A 52 -4.77 -1.78 -3.08
C VAL A 52 -4.65 -2.56 -4.38
N HIS A 53 -3.82 -2.09 -5.31
CA HIS A 53 -3.62 -2.78 -6.58
C HIS A 53 -3.03 -4.18 -6.37
N PHE A 54 -1.99 -4.27 -5.53
CA PHE A 54 -1.33 -5.55 -5.27
C PHE A 54 -2.24 -6.51 -4.50
N ALA A 55 -2.98 -6.01 -3.51
CA ALA A 55 -3.88 -6.84 -2.73
C ALA A 55 -5.03 -7.39 -3.58
N THR A 56 -5.49 -6.62 -4.56
CA THR A 56 -6.50 -7.08 -5.49
C THR A 56 -5.98 -8.23 -6.35
N ALA A 57 -4.75 -8.09 -6.83
CA ALA A 57 -4.16 -9.07 -7.74
C ALA A 57 -3.60 -10.30 -7.03
N LEU A 58 -3.22 -10.16 -5.76
CA LEU A 58 -2.59 -11.23 -4.97
C LEU A 58 -3.40 -11.48 -3.71
N PRO A 59 -4.62 -12.00 -3.82
CA PRO A 59 -5.54 -12.12 -2.68
C PRO A 59 -5.12 -13.16 -1.66
N GLN A 60 -4.18 -14.03 -1.99
CA GLN A 60 -3.68 -15.05 -1.08
C GLN A 60 -2.72 -14.46 -0.03
N LEU A 61 -2.28 -13.22 -0.22
CA LEU A 61 -1.38 -12.56 0.72
C LEU A 61 -2.15 -11.56 1.57
N HIS A 62 -1.72 -11.41 2.82
CA HIS A 62 -2.20 -10.34 3.69
C HIS A 62 -1.21 -9.19 3.60
N TRP A 63 -1.70 -7.98 3.33
CA TRP A 63 -0.86 -6.81 3.14
C TRP A 63 -0.94 -5.89 4.35
N GLN A 64 0.21 -5.57 4.90
CA GLN A 64 0.31 -4.66 6.03
C GLN A 64 0.97 -3.37 5.57
N PRO A 65 0.19 -2.33 5.25
CA PRO A 65 0.76 -1.05 4.84
C PRO A 65 1.32 -0.29 6.03
N SER A 66 2.24 0.63 5.76
CA SER A 66 2.82 1.47 6.79
C SER A 66 3.36 2.75 6.17
N ASP A 67 3.34 3.83 6.95
CA ASP A 67 3.92 5.10 6.55
C ASP A 67 4.08 5.97 7.78
N PRO A 68 5.18 6.72 7.94
CA PRO A 68 5.32 7.60 9.10
C PRO A 68 4.43 8.85 9.02
N ASP A 69 3.93 9.20 7.86
CA ASP A 69 3.12 10.40 7.64
C ASP A 69 1.65 10.10 7.93
N ALA A 70 1.06 10.83 8.88
CA ALA A 70 -0.34 10.60 9.30
C ALA A 70 -1.32 10.88 8.16
N GLU A 71 -1.04 11.87 7.34
CA GLU A 71 -1.93 12.20 6.21
C GLU A 71 -1.92 11.10 5.17
N LEU A 72 -0.75 10.52 4.90
CA LEU A 72 -0.65 9.40 3.97
C LEU A 72 -1.31 8.16 4.54
N ARG A 73 -1.17 7.89 5.84
CA ARG A 73 -1.89 6.78 6.46
C ARG A 73 -3.40 6.94 6.30
N GLU A 74 -3.89 8.17 6.40
CA GLU A 74 -5.32 8.40 6.21
C GLU A 74 -5.74 8.12 4.77
N SER A 75 -4.91 8.50 3.78
CA SER A 75 -5.17 8.18 2.39
C SER A 75 -5.20 6.67 2.16
N VAL A 76 -4.26 5.94 2.78
CA VAL A 76 -4.26 4.47 2.71
C VAL A 76 -5.57 3.91 3.25
N ARG A 77 -6.02 4.42 4.40
CA ARG A 77 -7.28 3.95 4.99
C ARG A 77 -8.45 4.17 4.05
N ARG A 78 -8.51 5.30 3.38
CA ARG A 78 -9.62 5.61 2.47
C ARG A 78 -9.58 4.74 1.22
N HIS A 79 -8.41 4.51 0.65
CA HIS A 79 -8.26 3.59 -0.48
C HIS A 79 -8.67 2.18 -0.09
N THR A 80 -8.23 1.72 1.08
CA THR A 80 -8.56 0.39 1.56
C THR A 80 -10.06 0.23 1.79
N ALA A 81 -10.68 1.21 2.44
CA ALA A 81 -12.11 1.15 2.70
C ALA A 81 -12.91 1.14 1.39
N ALA A 82 -12.52 1.95 0.42
CA ALA A 82 -13.21 2.01 -0.86
C ALA A 82 -13.05 0.72 -1.66
N SER A 83 -11.94 0.00 -1.46
CA SER A 83 -11.69 -1.24 -2.19
C SER A 83 -12.54 -2.40 -1.68
N GLU A 84 -12.98 -2.35 -0.42
CA GLU A 84 -13.71 -3.42 0.25
C GLU A 84 -12.93 -4.73 0.34
N LEU A 85 -11.61 -4.66 0.21
CA LEU A 85 -10.75 -5.84 0.32
C LEU A 85 -10.55 -6.20 1.79
N ALA A 86 -10.50 -7.50 2.08
CA ALA A 86 -10.32 -7.99 3.45
C ALA A 86 -8.88 -8.33 3.78
N ASN A 87 -7.97 -8.26 2.80
CA ASN A 87 -6.59 -8.68 2.98
C ASN A 87 -5.61 -7.53 3.13
N ILE A 88 -6.09 -6.36 3.57
CA ILE A 88 -5.24 -5.20 3.86
C ILE A 88 -5.49 -4.77 5.29
N GLY A 89 -4.44 -4.71 6.10
CA GLY A 89 -4.52 -4.24 7.48
C GLY A 89 -4.54 -2.72 7.54
N LEU A 90 -4.85 -2.19 8.73
CA LEU A 90 -4.76 -0.75 8.96
C LEU A 90 -3.31 -0.30 8.88
N PRO A 91 -3.04 0.87 8.28
CA PRO A 91 -1.66 1.32 8.12
C PRO A 91 -1.00 1.61 9.46
N LEU A 92 0.24 1.18 9.59
CA LEU A 92 1.04 1.38 10.79
C LEU A 92 1.85 2.66 10.68
N ASP A 93 2.08 3.30 11.83
CA ASP A 93 3.03 4.41 11.93
C ASP A 93 4.42 3.80 12.05
N LEU A 94 5.09 3.64 10.93
CA LEU A 94 6.39 3.02 10.88
C LEU A 94 7.38 3.90 10.14
N ASP A 95 8.44 4.29 10.86
CA ASP A 95 9.59 5.01 10.32
C ASP A 95 10.77 4.03 10.34
N VAL A 96 11.33 3.74 9.17
CA VAL A 96 12.40 2.74 9.08
C VAL A 96 13.64 3.11 9.89
N PHE A 97 13.81 4.38 10.19
CA PHE A 97 14.96 4.85 10.95
C PHE A 97 14.73 4.84 12.46
N THR A 98 13.54 4.46 12.92
CA THR A 98 13.16 4.49 14.33
C THR A 98 12.85 3.08 14.82
N GLN A 99 13.53 2.67 15.90
CA GLN A 99 13.36 1.33 16.48
C GLN A 99 12.69 1.45 17.84
N PRO A 100 11.95 0.43 18.28
CA PRO A 100 11.58 -0.78 17.52
C PRO A 100 10.43 -0.51 16.55
N TRP A 101 10.33 -1.34 15.52
CA TRP A 101 9.20 -1.25 14.61
C TRP A 101 7.95 -1.82 15.28
N PRO A 102 6.75 -1.28 14.90
CA PRO A 102 5.49 -1.75 15.50
C PRO A 102 5.03 -3.12 15.00
N VAL A 103 5.86 -3.79 14.23
CA VAL A 103 5.55 -5.14 13.73
C VAL A 103 6.78 -6.01 13.97
N SER A 104 6.56 -7.25 14.44
CA SER A 104 7.65 -8.14 14.81
C SER A 104 7.93 -9.20 13.75
N GLN A 105 6.98 -9.48 12.87
CA GLN A 105 7.13 -10.55 11.88
C GLN A 105 6.44 -10.19 10.58
N ALA A 106 7.06 -10.60 9.48
CA ALA A 106 6.46 -10.54 8.17
C ALA A 106 7.16 -11.58 7.29
N ASP A 107 6.46 -12.12 6.31
CA ASP A 107 7.03 -13.10 5.40
C ASP A 107 7.80 -12.42 4.27
N ALA A 108 7.50 -11.17 4.01
CA ALA A 108 8.22 -10.37 3.02
C ALA A 108 8.08 -8.90 3.36
N VAL A 109 9.02 -8.09 2.90
CA VAL A 109 9.00 -6.65 3.08
C VAL A 109 9.17 -6.01 1.71
N VAL A 110 8.30 -5.05 1.41
CA VAL A 110 8.30 -4.36 0.12
C VAL A 110 8.41 -2.86 0.38
N ALA A 111 9.31 -2.21 -0.34
CA ALA A 111 9.49 -0.75 -0.28
C ALA A 111 9.64 -0.25 -1.72
N ILE A 112 8.62 0.41 -2.23
CA ILE A 112 8.57 0.77 -3.64
C ILE A 112 9.08 2.18 -3.88
N ASN A 113 8.59 3.14 -3.12
CA ASN A 113 8.86 4.55 -3.37
C ASN A 113 9.46 5.23 -2.15
N MET A 114 10.52 4.68 -1.65
CA MET A 114 11.24 5.34 -0.56
C MET A 114 12.18 6.45 -1.08
#